data_ce7aa3e789317e8eabd348a2047a85bd
#
_entry.id   ce7aa3e789317e8eabd348a2047a85bd
#
_cell.length_a   1.000
_cell.length_b   1.000
_cell.length_c   1.000
_cell.angle_alpha   90.00
_cell.angle_beta   90.00
_cell.angle_gamma   90.00
#
_symmetry.space_group_name_H-M   'P 1'
#
loop_
_entity.id
_entity.type
_entity.pdbx_description
1 polymer ?
#
loop_
_entity_poly.entity_id
_entity_poly.type
_entity_poly.pdbx_seq_one_letter_code
_entity_poly.pdbx_strand_id
1 'polypeptide(L)'
;MKNLKWILIIFTAFAIGYWFSSATHENRKPESATAAQSTTWICSMHANVKLPNKGQCPICFMDLIPLDAGVGSESDPILKMSPSAEKLAEIMTTTVVRSEAFAKIRVTGKLDMDESKVRDISSWVDGRIERLYVDFTGISVRKDDHLLDIYSPGLIAAQEEFLAAYQAGSGFGLSAAREKLRLLGISKTQISSLEKSGKVTESLTVHTPISGIIIDKNAREGEYVKTGQYLYSVADLSSLWLLMYIFESDISYLYLGQPVEFETTAYPGKTFNGTVAFISPTLDPSTRTVKVRVNVKNDDLLLKPEMLAVAVISSRLDAHGSVVHTELKGKWLCPMHTDDVHNSSGQCRICGMVVVNAESIPGAVSADIGRNPLLIPDTAVLKTGKRSIVYILSLIHI
;
A
#
# COMPACT_ATOMS: atom_id res chain seq x y z
N MET A 1 -20.07 9.58 57.20
CA MET A 1 -21.03 8.48 57.43
C MET A 1 -22.52 8.81 57.05
N LYS A 2 -22.82 9.97 56.48
CA LYS A 2 -24.20 10.34 56.07
C LYS A 2 -24.57 9.87 54.66
N ASN A 3 -23.63 9.65 53.78
CA ASN A 3 -23.89 9.31 52.35
C ASN A 3 -24.07 7.77 52.12
N LEU A 4 -23.68 6.94 53.07
CA LEU A 4 -23.80 5.46 52.91
C LEU A 4 -25.27 5.01 53.07
N LYS A 5 -26.10 5.74 53.85
CA LYS A 5 -27.52 5.39 54.01
C LYS A 5 -28.35 5.69 52.75
N TRP A 6 -27.99 6.70 51.98
CA TRP A 6 -28.70 7.01 50.72
C TRP A 6 -28.40 6.01 49.59
N ILE A 7 -27.20 5.48 49.58
CA ILE A 7 -26.79 4.44 48.58
C ILE A 7 -27.58 3.13 48.87
N LEU A 8 -27.75 2.79 50.15
CA LEU A 8 -28.50 1.56 50.55
C LEU A 8 -30.01 1.69 50.24
N ILE A 9 -30.61 2.88 50.34
CA ILE A 9 -32.02 3.13 49.99
C ILE A 9 -32.22 3.03 48.47
N ILE A 10 -31.29 3.54 47.67
CA ILE A 10 -31.39 3.46 46.21
C ILE A 10 -31.22 1.99 45.72
N PHE A 11 -30.34 1.22 46.37
CA PHE A 11 -30.16 -0.19 46.04
C PHE A 11 -31.36 -1.09 46.39
N THR A 12 -32.01 -0.80 47.53
CA THR A 12 -33.24 -1.53 47.93
C THR A 12 -34.42 -1.15 47.05
N ALA A 13 -34.56 0.10 46.61
CA ALA A 13 -35.60 0.50 45.66
C ALA A 13 -35.42 -0.16 44.28
N PHE A 14 -34.18 -0.28 43.84
CA PHE A 14 -33.86 -0.96 42.54
C PHE A 14 -34.11 -2.46 42.61
N ALA A 15 -33.79 -3.12 43.74
CA ALA A 15 -34.03 -4.56 43.96
C ALA A 15 -35.53 -4.88 44.03
N ILE A 16 -36.33 -4.01 44.65
CA ILE A 16 -37.80 -4.16 44.75
C ILE A 16 -38.43 -3.95 43.36
N GLY A 17 -37.94 -2.96 42.56
CA GLY A 17 -38.40 -2.73 41.20
C GLY A 17 -38.07 -3.89 40.24
N TYR A 18 -36.93 -4.52 40.41
CA TYR A 18 -36.53 -5.69 39.62
C TYR A 18 -37.35 -6.92 39.96
N TRP A 19 -37.68 -7.13 41.26
CA TRP A 19 -38.51 -8.24 41.69
C TRP A 19 -39.97 -8.08 41.27
N PHE A 20 -40.51 -6.87 41.22
CA PHE A 20 -41.86 -6.59 40.73
C PHE A 20 -41.96 -6.71 39.20
N SER A 21 -40.90 -6.44 38.46
CA SER A 21 -40.84 -6.58 37.00
C SER A 21 -40.77 -8.03 36.56
N SER A 22 -40.17 -8.92 37.40
CA SER A 22 -40.07 -10.34 37.09
C SER A 22 -41.30 -11.16 37.48
N ALA A 23 -42.20 -10.61 38.30
CA ALA A 23 -43.41 -11.29 38.76
C ALA A 23 -44.62 -11.16 37.81
N THR A 24 -44.53 -10.31 36.74
CA THR A 24 -45.64 -10.07 35.79
C THR A 24 -45.44 -10.74 34.42
N HIS A 25 -44.38 -11.55 34.26
CA HIS A 25 -44.27 -12.42 33.08
C HIS A 25 -44.90 -13.77 33.33
N GLU A 26 -46.22 -13.78 33.45
CA GLU A 26 -47.03 -15.00 33.42
C GLU A 26 -47.09 -15.53 32.00
N ASN A 27 -46.57 -16.72 31.82
CA ASN A 27 -46.43 -17.49 30.59
C ASN A 27 -47.83 -17.78 30.01
N ARG A 28 -48.40 -16.91 29.19
CA ARG A 28 -49.50 -17.25 28.30
C ARG A 28 -48.95 -17.99 27.10
N LYS A 29 -49.10 -19.33 27.11
CA LYS A 29 -49.10 -20.14 25.91
C LYS A 29 -50.06 -19.52 24.91
N PRO A 30 -49.65 -19.22 23.67
CA PRO A 30 -50.61 -18.88 22.65
C PRO A 30 -51.42 -20.13 22.31
N GLU A 31 -52.65 -20.11 22.68
CA GLU A 31 -53.71 -21.01 22.19
C GLU A 31 -53.78 -20.78 20.68
N SER A 32 -53.63 -21.84 19.91
CA SER A 32 -53.64 -21.85 18.45
C SER A 32 -55.01 -21.38 17.95
N ALA A 33 -55.18 -20.06 17.83
CA ALA A 33 -56.28 -19.48 17.08
C ALA A 33 -55.93 -19.67 15.59
N THR A 34 -56.65 -20.56 14.94
CA THR A 34 -56.71 -20.66 13.47
C THR A 34 -57.03 -19.29 12.93
N ALA A 35 -55.98 -18.59 12.46
CA ALA A 35 -56.15 -17.28 11.77
C ALA A 35 -56.94 -17.55 10.50
N ALA A 36 -58.19 -17.16 10.50
CA ALA A 36 -58.98 -17.03 9.28
C ALA A 36 -58.21 -16.09 8.33
N GLN A 37 -57.72 -16.62 7.23
CA GLN A 37 -57.06 -15.86 6.17
C GLN A 37 -58.08 -14.81 5.66
N SER A 38 -57.89 -13.56 6.06
CA SER A 38 -58.64 -12.43 5.54
C SER A 38 -58.23 -12.20 4.09
N THR A 39 -58.92 -12.82 3.16
CA THR A 39 -58.77 -12.53 1.73
C THR A 39 -59.21 -11.09 1.46
N THR A 40 -58.25 -10.24 1.10
CA THR A 40 -58.55 -8.87 0.66
C THR A 40 -59.02 -8.90 -0.80
N TRP A 41 -60.14 -8.27 -1.07
CA TRP A 41 -60.71 -8.20 -2.41
C TRP A 41 -60.39 -6.87 -3.08
N ILE A 42 -59.95 -6.90 -4.36
CA ILE A 42 -59.56 -5.72 -5.12
C ILE A 42 -60.37 -5.61 -6.43
N CYS A 43 -60.54 -4.38 -6.92
CA CYS A 43 -61.09 -4.15 -8.23
C CYS A 43 -59.99 -4.18 -9.31
N SER A 44 -60.22 -4.92 -10.40
CA SER A 44 -59.25 -4.99 -11.51
C SER A 44 -59.01 -3.65 -12.20
N MET A 45 -59.97 -2.73 -12.20
CA MET A 45 -59.87 -1.39 -12.81
C MET A 45 -59.43 -0.31 -11.79
N HIS A 46 -59.72 -0.50 -10.51
CA HIS A 46 -59.45 0.47 -9.45
C HIS A 46 -58.60 -0.20 -8.34
N ALA A 47 -57.30 -0.29 -8.56
CA ALA A 47 -56.36 -0.96 -7.65
C ALA A 47 -56.32 -0.39 -6.21
N ASN A 48 -56.80 0.83 -6.02
CA ASN A 48 -56.91 1.47 -4.72
C ASN A 48 -58.13 1.03 -3.90
N VAL A 49 -59.09 0.36 -4.52
CA VAL A 49 -60.28 -0.18 -3.82
C VAL A 49 -59.92 -1.56 -3.28
N LYS A 50 -59.72 -1.64 -1.98
CA LYS A 50 -59.44 -2.87 -1.23
C LYS A 50 -60.51 -3.06 -0.15
N LEU A 51 -61.26 -4.15 -0.25
CA LEU A 51 -62.32 -4.46 0.70
C LEU A 51 -62.06 -5.84 1.37
N PRO A 52 -62.44 -6.03 2.64
CA PRO A 52 -62.22 -7.26 3.37
C PRO A 52 -63.18 -8.39 2.93
N ASN A 53 -64.23 -8.09 2.21
CA ASN A 53 -65.27 -9.08 1.84
C ASN A 53 -65.52 -9.05 0.32
N LYS A 54 -66.00 -10.16 -0.23
CA LYS A 54 -66.48 -10.26 -1.60
C LYS A 54 -67.63 -9.26 -1.81
N GLY A 55 -67.60 -8.53 -2.92
CA GLY A 55 -68.62 -7.55 -3.22
C GLY A 55 -68.32 -6.85 -4.55
N GLN A 56 -69.04 -5.75 -4.82
CA GLN A 56 -68.85 -4.92 -6.01
C GLN A 56 -68.00 -3.67 -5.72
N CYS A 57 -67.28 -3.23 -6.69
CA CYS A 57 -66.49 -2.02 -6.59
C CYS A 57 -67.41 -0.79 -6.47
N PRO A 58 -67.25 0.08 -5.47
CA PRO A 58 -68.11 1.25 -5.27
C PRO A 58 -67.98 2.33 -6.37
N ILE A 59 -66.97 2.18 -7.26
CA ILE A 59 -66.72 3.16 -8.33
C ILE A 59 -67.26 2.68 -9.66
N CYS A 60 -67.05 1.42 -10.01
CA CYS A 60 -67.44 0.89 -11.33
C CYS A 60 -68.44 -0.27 -11.30
N PHE A 61 -68.91 -0.69 -10.12
CA PHE A 61 -69.90 -1.75 -9.90
C PHE A 61 -69.50 -3.14 -10.44
N MET A 62 -68.22 -3.32 -10.83
CA MET A 62 -67.70 -4.63 -11.22
C MET A 62 -67.40 -5.50 -9.97
N ASP A 63 -67.53 -6.79 -10.13
CA ASP A 63 -67.23 -7.73 -9.04
C ASP A 63 -65.76 -7.66 -8.68
N LEU A 64 -65.49 -7.67 -7.37
CA LEU A 64 -64.13 -7.66 -6.83
C LEU A 64 -63.55 -9.08 -6.95
N ILE A 65 -62.29 -9.14 -7.28
CA ILE A 65 -61.49 -10.36 -7.35
C ILE A 65 -60.66 -10.51 -6.07
N PRO A 66 -60.50 -11.73 -5.53
CA PRO A 66 -59.66 -11.94 -4.36
C PRO A 66 -58.20 -11.56 -4.71
N LEU A 67 -57.63 -10.73 -3.90
CA LEU A 67 -56.18 -10.55 -3.89
C LEU A 67 -55.62 -11.77 -3.22
N ASP A 68 -55.29 -12.80 -3.98
CA ASP A 68 -54.44 -13.86 -3.44
C ASP A 68 -53.15 -13.16 -3.00
N ALA A 69 -53.13 -12.83 -1.69
CA ALA A 69 -51.90 -12.56 -1.03
C ALA A 69 -51.11 -13.86 -1.10
N GLY A 70 -50.42 -14.06 -2.21
CA GLY A 70 -49.38 -15.09 -2.26
C GLY A 70 -48.57 -14.87 -1.02
N VAL A 71 -48.78 -15.69 -0.05
CA VAL A 71 -48.04 -15.78 1.19
C VAL A 71 -46.61 -15.78 0.73
N GLY A 72 -45.91 -14.67 0.99
CA GLY A 72 -44.45 -14.63 0.82
C GLY A 72 -43.82 -15.63 1.76
N SER A 73 -43.86 -16.91 1.39
CA SER A 73 -42.74 -17.77 1.72
C SER A 73 -41.55 -17.13 1.05
N GLU A 74 -40.45 -16.96 1.74
CA GLU A 74 -39.11 -16.69 1.21
C GLU A 74 -38.66 -17.84 0.28
N SER A 75 -39.53 -18.19 -0.70
CA SER A 75 -39.11 -18.98 -1.85
C SER A 75 -38.50 -18.02 -2.84
N ASP A 76 -37.32 -18.29 -3.27
CA ASP A 76 -36.62 -17.60 -4.34
C ASP A 76 -37.60 -17.25 -5.47
N PRO A 77 -37.58 -16.02 -6.00
CA PRO A 77 -38.50 -15.59 -7.03
C PRO A 77 -38.33 -16.46 -8.29
N ILE A 78 -39.20 -17.43 -8.47
CA ILE A 78 -39.19 -18.34 -9.63
C ILE A 78 -39.85 -17.66 -10.80
N LEU A 79 -39.10 -17.39 -11.84
CA LEU A 79 -39.60 -16.90 -13.11
C LEU A 79 -40.02 -18.11 -13.99
N LYS A 80 -41.32 -18.32 -14.18
CA LYS A 80 -41.85 -19.36 -15.10
C LYS A 80 -42.06 -18.75 -16.47
N MET A 81 -41.46 -19.32 -17.51
CA MET A 81 -41.60 -18.90 -18.88
C MET A 81 -42.16 -20.04 -19.73
N SER A 82 -42.98 -19.73 -20.71
CA SER A 82 -43.42 -20.70 -21.74
C SER A 82 -42.25 -20.95 -22.72
N PRO A 83 -42.20 -22.14 -23.36
CA PRO A 83 -41.15 -22.43 -24.36
C PRO A 83 -41.13 -21.45 -25.53
N SER A 84 -42.29 -20.86 -25.86
CA SER A 84 -42.39 -19.82 -26.89
C SER A 84 -41.82 -18.47 -26.42
N ALA A 85 -42.06 -18.10 -25.15
CA ALA A 85 -41.51 -16.87 -24.57
C ALA A 85 -40.00 -16.97 -24.36
N GLU A 86 -39.47 -18.14 -23.98
CA GLU A 86 -38.03 -18.40 -23.86
C GLU A 86 -37.31 -18.23 -25.19
N LYS A 87 -37.87 -18.78 -26.30
CA LYS A 87 -37.32 -18.63 -27.64
C LYS A 87 -37.39 -17.18 -28.15
N LEU A 88 -38.48 -16.47 -27.84
CA LEU A 88 -38.67 -15.06 -28.24
C LEU A 88 -37.71 -14.13 -27.49
N ALA A 89 -37.38 -14.47 -26.24
CA ALA A 89 -36.46 -13.69 -25.41
C ALA A 89 -34.99 -14.00 -25.69
N GLU A 90 -34.67 -14.95 -26.57
CA GLU A 90 -33.30 -15.36 -26.95
C GLU A 90 -32.39 -15.59 -25.73
N ILE A 91 -32.93 -16.28 -24.70
CA ILE A 91 -32.20 -16.52 -23.46
C ILE A 91 -31.01 -17.46 -23.72
N MET A 92 -29.81 -16.92 -23.57
CA MET A 92 -28.61 -17.72 -23.61
C MET A 92 -28.22 -18.14 -22.19
N THR A 93 -27.86 -19.42 -22.05
CA THR A 93 -27.39 -19.97 -20.78
C THR A 93 -25.90 -20.30 -20.88
N THR A 94 -25.18 -20.17 -19.77
CA THR A 94 -23.78 -20.58 -19.65
C THR A 94 -23.58 -21.44 -18.43
N THR A 95 -22.63 -22.38 -18.51
CA THR A 95 -22.28 -23.20 -17.38
C THR A 95 -21.41 -22.46 -16.40
N VAL A 96 -21.70 -22.58 -15.11
CA VAL A 96 -20.87 -22.05 -14.04
C VAL A 96 -19.66 -22.94 -13.87
N VAL A 97 -18.48 -22.35 -13.94
CA VAL A 97 -17.20 -23.09 -13.80
C VAL A 97 -16.41 -22.58 -12.61
N ARG A 98 -15.63 -23.47 -11.99
CA ARG A 98 -14.65 -23.06 -10.99
C ARG A 98 -13.34 -22.76 -11.71
N SER A 99 -12.89 -21.51 -11.61
CA SER A 99 -11.59 -21.10 -12.15
C SER A 99 -10.98 -20.00 -11.30
N GLU A 100 -9.75 -19.63 -11.58
CA GLU A 100 -9.08 -18.52 -10.92
C GLU A 100 -9.77 -17.20 -11.27
N ALA A 101 -10.04 -16.41 -10.27
CA ALA A 101 -10.56 -15.05 -10.40
C ALA A 101 -9.51 -14.04 -9.98
N PHE A 102 -9.42 -12.95 -10.70
CA PHE A 102 -8.51 -11.87 -10.40
C PHE A 102 -9.28 -10.54 -10.32
N ALA A 103 -9.09 -9.84 -9.21
CA ALA A 103 -9.42 -8.43 -9.13
C ALA A 103 -8.29 -7.63 -9.79
N LYS A 104 -8.62 -6.80 -10.77
CA LYS A 104 -7.66 -5.91 -11.43
C LYS A 104 -7.93 -4.48 -11.02
N ILE A 105 -6.95 -3.86 -10.40
CA ILE A 105 -7.00 -2.46 -9.99
C ILE A 105 -6.09 -1.67 -10.91
N ARG A 106 -6.60 -0.60 -11.49
CA ARG A 106 -5.81 0.32 -12.30
C ARG A 106 -5.56 1.59 -11.51
N VAL A 107 -4.29 1.90 -11.28
CA VAL A 107 -3.87 3.01 -10.42
C VAL A 107 -2.85 3.86 -11.16
N THR A 108 -2.93 5.16 -10.96
CA THR A 108 -1.89 6.09 -11.39
C THR A 108 -0.84 6.23 -10.31
N GLY A 109 0.40 6.34 -10.72
CA GLY A 109 1.52 6.55 -9.83
C GLY A 109 2.57 7.45 -10.47
N LYS A 110 3.58 7.77 -9.70
CA LYS A 110 4.71 8.59 -10.10
C LYS A 110 6.00 7.87 -9.73
N LEU A 111 6.95 7.83 -10.65
CA LEU A 111 8.29 7.34 -10.36
C LEU A 111 9.04 8.37 -9.52
N ASP A 112 9.72 7.89 -8.51
CA ASP A 112 10.55 8.70 -7.63
C ASP A 112 11.91 8.04 -7.41
N MET A 113 12.86 8.79 -6.90
CA MET A 113 14.16 8.25 -6.58
C MET A 113 14.07 7.30 -5.38
N ASP A 114 14.93 6.30 -5.38
CA ASP A 114 15.15 5.47 -4.21
C ASP A 114 15.95 6.28 -3.18
N GLU A 115 15.28 6.81 -2.16
CA GLU A 115 15.89 7.64 -1.12
C GLU A 115 17.06 6.93 -0.41
N SER A 116 17.04 5.61 -0.35
CA SER A 116 18.14 4.82 0.26
C SER A 116 19.43 4.89 -0.56
N LYS A 117 19.32 5.24 -1.84
CA LYS A 117 20.41 5.34 -2.82
C LYS A 117 20.81 6.78 -3.16
N VAL A 118 20.27 7.74 -2.47
CA VAL A 118 20.68 9.15 -2.56
C VAL A 118 21.73 9.43 -1.52
N ARG A 119 22.76 10.16 -1.87
CA ARG A 119 23.83 10.61 -0.98
C ARG A 119 24.09 12.09 -1.17
N ASP A 120 23.91 12.82 -0.09
CA ASP A 120 24.28 14.21 0.01
C ASP A 120 25.76 14.34 0.39
N ILE A 121 26.45 15.17 -0.32
CA ILE A 121 27.87 15.47 -0.14
C ILE A 121 27.98 16.86 0.44
N SER A 122 28.52 16.97 1.64
CA SER A 122 28.77 18.22 2.35
C SER A 122 30.27 18.46 2.54
N SER A 123 30.65 19.71 2.73
CA SER A 123 32.02 20.06 3.02
C SER A 123 32.45 19.56 4.41
N TRP A 124 33.61 18.94 4.52
CA TRP A 124 34.20 18.50 5.79
C TRP A 124 35.09 19.55 6.42
N VAL A 125 35.46 20.58 5.64
CA VAL A 125 36.36 21.65 6.06
C VAL A 125 35.79 23.02 5.69
N ASP A 126 36.17 24.02 6.43
CA ASP A 126 35.92 25.41 6.04
C ASP A 126 36.95 25.84 5.00
N GLY A 127 36.52 26.50 3.95
CA GLY A 127 37.43 26.93 2.92
C GLY A 127 36.78 27.60 1.71
N ARG A 128 37.54 27.88 0.69
CA ARG A 128 37.07 28.43 -0.57
C ARG A 128 37.13 27.36 -1.66
N ILE A 129 36.06 27.21 -2.42
CA ILE A 129 36.06 26.36 -3.62
C ILE A 129 36.98 27.01 -4.67
N GLU A 130 38.04 26.32 -5.02
CA GLU A 130 38.99 26.81 -6.03
C GLU A 130 38.61 26.34 -7.42
N ARG A 131 38.13 25.11 -7.53
CA ARG A 131 37.81 24.50 -8.83
C ARG A 131 36.63 23.56 -8.72
N LEU A 132 35.73 23.62 -9.71
CA LEU A 132 34.67 22.65 -9.93
C LEU A 132 35.04 21.78 -11.13
N TYR A 133 35.01 20.45 -10.92
CA TYR A 133 35.13 19.47 -12.00
C TYR A 133 33.73 19.09 -12.54
N VAL A 134 32.74 19.14 -11.65
CA VAL A 134 31.34 18.94 -12.00
C VAL A 134 30.57 20.23 -11.74
N ASP A 135 30.28 20.95 -12.80
CA ASP A 135 29.71 22.31 -12.76
C ASP A 135 28.22 22.38 -13.11
N PHE A 136 27.60 21.25 -13.51
CA PHE A 136 26.16 21.18 -13.80
C PHE A 136 25.56 19.85 -13.34
N THR A 137 24.24 19.83 -13.18
CA THR A 137 23.44 18.64 -12.82
C THR A 137 23.20 17.73 -14.02
N GLY A 138 22.90 16.45 -13.77
CA GLY A 138 22.67 15.45 -14.82
C GLY A 138 23.92 14.72 -15.31
N ILE A 139 25.10 15.06 -14.78
CA ILE A 139 26.35 14.36 -15.09
C ILE A 139 26.37 13.01 -14.37
N SER A 140 26.79 11.97 -15.10
CA SER A 140 27.08 10.66 -14.51
C SER A 140 28.49 10.66 -13.92
N VAL A 141 28.60 10.21 -12.67
CA VAL A 141 29.86 10.09 -11.92
C VAL A 141 30.04 8.67 -11.43
N ARG A 142 31.29 8.22 -11.32
CA ARG A 142 31.65 6.95 -10.71
C ARG A 142 32.14 7.19 -9.30
N LYS A 143 31.97 6.18 -8.46
CA LYS A 143 32.55 6.21 -7.13
C LYS A 143 34.02 6.63 -7.18
N ASP A 144 34.41 7.51 -6.26
CA ASP A 144 35.74 8.08 -6.10
C ASP A 144 36.15 9.08 -7.22
N ASP A 145 35.24 9.48 -8.14
CA ASP A 145 35.49 10.59 -9.06
C ASP A 145 35.58 11.90 -8.27
N HIS A 146 36.45 12.80 -8.75
CA HIS A 146 36.64 14.13 -8.17
C HIS A 146 35.51 15.07 -8.56
N LEU A 147 34.98 15.82 -7.60
CA LEU A 147 33.87 16.75 -7.78
C LEU A 147 34.34 18.22 -7.77
N LEU A 148 35.13 18.58 -6.78
CA LEU A 148 35.67 19.92 -6.60
C LEU A 148 36.89 19.91 -5.70
N ASP A 149 37.66 21.02 -5.76
CA ASP A 149 38.79 21.31 -4.86
C ASP A 149 38.45 22.47 -3.92
N ILE A 150 38.73 22.26 -2.62
CA ILE A 150 38.55 23.27 -1.57
C ILE A 150 39.91 23.67 -1.01
N TYR A 151 40.27 24.93 -1.13
CA TYR A 151 41.39 25.50 -0.39
C TYR A 151 40.97 25.76 1.06
N SER A 152 41.69 25.17 2.00
CA SER A 152 41.39 25.29 3.43
C SER A 152 42.64 25.58 4.26
N PRO A 153 42.75 26.78 4.83
CA PRO A 153 43.87 27.13 5.73
C PRO A 153 43.94 26.23 6.94
N GLY A 154 42.76 25.80 7.50
CA GLY A 154 42.70 24.88 8.62
C GLY A 154 43.23 23.49 8.30
N LEU A 155 43.04 23.03 7.07
CA LEU A 155 43.59 21.77 6.59
C LEU A 155 45.11 21.84 6.42
N ILE A 156 45.63 22.94 5.88
CA ILE A 156 47.05 23.18 5.74
C ILE A 156 47.72 23.10 7.11
N ALA A 157 47.23 23.87 8.09
CA ALA A 157 47.74 23.86 9.45
C ALA A 157 47.72 22.45 10.12
N ALA A 158 46.64 21.67 9.89
CA ALA A 158 46.52 20.30 10.38
C ALA A 158 47.55 19.35 9.73
N GLN A 159 47.84 19.51 8.44
CA GLN A 159 48.88 18.75 7.75
C GLN A 159 50.29 19.11 8.22
N GLU A 160 50.56 20.40 8.45
CA GLU A 160 51.84 20.85 9.03
C GLU A 160 52.06 20.28 10.44
N GLU A 161 51.03 20.32 11.30
CA GLU A 161 51.07 19.73 12.63
C GLU A 161 51.34 18.22 12.56
N PHE A 162 50.72 17.51 11.63
CA PHE A 162 50.96 16.10 11.41
C PHE A 162 52.41 15.81 10.96
N LEU A 163 52.94 16.56 10.00
CA LEU A 163 54.30 16.39 9.51
C LEU A 163 55.33 16.70 10.58
N ALA A 164 55.11 17.72 11.43
CA ALA A 164 55.96 18.02 12.57
C ALA A 164 55.97 16.86 13.59
N ALA A 165 54.77 16.31 13.91
CA ALA A 165 54.66 15.15 14.80
C ALA A 165 55.32 13.88 14.21
N TYR A 166 55.24 13.69 12.90
CA TYR A 166 55.86 12.58 12.17
C TYR A 166 57.39 12.66 12.24
N GLN A 167 57.96 13.84 11.99
CA GLN A 167 59.38 14.09 12.03
C GLN A 167 59.96 13.99 13.47
N ALA A 168 59.19 14.40 14.49
CA ALA A 168 59.58 14.30 15.89
C ALA A 168 59.56 12.88 16.43
N GLY A 169 58.99 11.89 15.72
CA GLY A 169 58.89 10.51 16.17
C GLY A 169 57.99 10.28 17.39
N SER A 170 57.16 11.27 17.76
CA SER A 170 56.30 11.25 18.95
C SER A 170 55.09 10.35 18.73
N GLY A 171 55.08 9.12 19.24
CA GLY A 171 54.04 8.14 19.01
C GLY A 171 52.62 8.57 19.39
N PHE A 172 52.44 9.29 20.51
CA PHE A 172 51.12 9.78 20.95
C PHE A 172 50.68 11.01 20.14
N GLY A 173 51.55 11.98 19.90
CA GLY A 173 51.24 13.17 19.07
C GLY A 173 50.89 12.81 17.63
N LEU A 174 51.63 11.85 17.06
CA LEU A 174 51.41 11.39 15.70
C LEU A 174 50.02 10.70 15.52
N SER A 175 49.60 9.88 16.50
CA SER A 175 48.28 9.23 16.43
C SER A 175 47.12 10.23 16.52
N ALA A 176 47.25 11.24 17.37
CA ALA A 176 46.26 12.32 17.51
C ALA A 176 46.19 13.19 16.25
N ALA A 177 47.34 13.59 15.67
CA ALA A 177 47.39 14.36 14.45
C ALA A 177 46.84 13.57 13.25
N ARG A 178 47.11 12.27 13.14
CA ARG A 178 46.53 11.40 12.11
C ARG A 178 45.04 11.30 12.24
N GLU A 179 44.50 11.14 13.46
CA GLU A 179 43.06 11.11 13.69
C GLU A 179 42.38 12.46 13.36
N LYS A 180 43.03 13.58 13.66
CA LYS A 180 42.57 14.92 13.26
C LYS A 180 42.43 15.04 11.73
N LEU A 181 43.43 14.60 10.96
CA LEU A 181 43.34 14.58 9.49
C LEU A 181 42.21 13.69 8.98
N ARG A 182 42.03 12.53 9.62
CA ARG A 182 40.94 11.63 9.26
C ARG A 182 39.54 12.28 9.49
N LEU A 183 39.38 12.99 10.60
CA LEU A 183 38.16 13.74 10.93
C LEU A 183 37.90 14.92 9.96
N LEU A 184 38.95 15.48 9.37
CA LEU A 184 38.87 16.50 8.33
C LEU A 184 38.66 15.90 6.94
N GLY A 185 38.36 14.59 6.82
CA GLY A 185 38.02 13.94 5.58
C GLY A 185 39.18 13.44 4.72
N ILE A 186 40.41 13.51 5.22
CA ILE A 186 41.59 12.98 4.52
C ILE A 186 41.60 11.47 4.58
N SER A 187 41.64 10.82 3.41
CA SER A 187 41.69 9.36 3.30
C SER A 187 43.03 8.79 3.80
N LYS A 188 43.05 7.52 4.20
CA LYS A 188 44.26 6.82 4.60
C LYS A 188 45.36 6.85 3.52
N THR A 189 44.96 6.76 2.26
CA THR A 189 45.85 6.82 1.09
C THR A 189 46.52 8.20 0.98
N GLN A 190 45.76 9.27 1.15
CA GLN A 190 46.28 10.64 1.15
C GLN A 190 47.22 10.90 2.34
N ILE A 191 46.89 10.41 3.53
CA ILE A 191 47.78 10.50 4.71
C ILE A 191 49.09 9.78 4.42
N SER A 192 49.07 8.58 3.86
CA SER A 192 50.28 7.83 3.50
C SER A 192 51.11 8.52 2.40
N SER A 193 50.45 9.22 1.48
CA SER A 193 51.13 10.03 0.48
C SER A 193 51.77 11.25 1.09
N LEU A 194 51.12 11.91 2.06
CA LEU A 194 51.67 13.01 2.86
C LEU A 194 52.91 12.61 3.64
N GLU A 195 52.86 11.42 4.30
CA GLU A 195 54.01 10.84 5.02
C GLU A 195 55.24 10.64 4.11
N LYS A 196 54.98 10.13 2.88
CA LYS A 196 56.05 9.85 1.90
C LYS A 196 56.61 11.12 1.24
N SER A 197 55.73 12.03 0.86
CA SER A 197 56.09 13.24 0.13
C SER A 197 56.70 14.33 1.02
N GLY A 198 56.26 14.40 2.29
CA GLY A 198 56.58 15.48 3.21
C GLY A 198 56.09 16.86 2.76
N LYS A 199 55.22 16.90 1.76
CA LYS A 199 54.69 18.15 1.20
C LYS A 199 53.23 18.31 1.51
N VAL A 200 52.85 19.45 2.06
CA VAL A 200 51.44 19.83 2.32
C VAL A 200 50.72 20.06 1.00
N THR A 201 49.50 19.60 0.96
CA THR A 201 48.58 19.85 -0.15
C THR A 201 47.67 21.03 0.20
N GLU A 202 47.66 22.06 -0.64
CA GLU A 202 46.93 23.31 -0.36
C GLU A 202 45.42 23.17 -0.49
N SER A 203 44.95 22.24 -1.32
CA SER A 203 43.53 22.00 -1.58
C SER A 203 43.11 20.55 -1.23
N LEU A 204 41.91 20.40 -0.77
CA LEU A 204 41.24 19.12 -0.55
C LEU A 204 40.34 18.81 -1.75
N THR A 205 40.63 17.73 -2.44
CA THR A 205 39.73 17.21 -3.46
C THR A 205 38.60 16.41 -2.82
N VAL A 206 37.37 16.85 -3.04
CA VAL A 206 36.17 16.15 -2.61
C VAL A 206 35.77 15.15 -3.68
N HIS A 207 35.58 13.89 -3.27
CA HIS A 207 35.22 12.77 -4.13
C HIS A 207 33.81 12.29 -3.86
N THR A 208 33.17 11.71 -4.87
CA THR A 208 31.84 11.09 -4.68
C THR A 208 31.95 9.73 -3.98
N PRO A 209 31.14 9.46 -2.95
CA PRO A 209 31.15 8.17 -2.24
C PRO A 209 30.46 7.03 -2.99
N ILE A 210 29.62 7.35 -4.00
CA ILE A 210 28.85 6.40 -4.80
C ILE A 210 28.93 6.74 -6.29
N SER A 211 28.68 5.76 -7.13
CA SER A 211 28.40 5.96 -8.54
C SER A 211 26.94 6.36 -8.72
N GLY A 212 26.65 7.29 -9.63
CA GLY A 212 25.29 7.76 -9.87
C GLY A 212 25.24 8.99 -10.77
N ILE A 213 24.16 9.73 -10.66
CA ILE A 213 23.94 10.98 -11.38
C ILE A 213 23.84 12.13 -10.37
N ILE A 214 24.50 13.24 -10.68
CA ILE A 214 24.35 14.47 -9.88
C ILE A 214 22.95 15.03 -10.09
N ILE A 215 22.12 14.98 -9.05
CA ILE A 215 20.73 15.45 -9.10
C ILE A 215 20.57 16.89 -8.64
N ASP A 216 21.44 17.33 -7.73
CA ASP A 216 21.46 18.71 -7.27
C ASP A 216 22.90 19.20 -7.01
N LYS A 217 23.11 20.50 -7.23
CA LYS A 217 24.40 21.17 -7.07
C LYS A 217 24.20 22.55 -6.46
N ASN A 218 24.78 22.75 -5.29
CA ASN A 218 24.77 24.03 -4.59
C ASN A 218 26.18 24.69 -4.52
N ALA A 219 27.22 23.99 -4.96
CA ALA A 219 28.59 24.48 -4.97
C ALA A 219 28.83 25.47 -6.14
N ARG A 220 29.55 26.56 -5.87
CA ARG A 220 29.99 27.53 -6.88
C ARG A 220 31.48 27.81 -6.76
N GLU A 221 32.15 27.92 -7.88
CA GLU A 221 33.57 28.27 -7.91
C GLU A 221 33.81 29.67 -7.31
N GLY A 222 34.80 29.78 -6.44
CA GLY A 222 35.11 31.00 -5.70
C GLY A 222 34.29 31.21 -4.41
N GLU A 223 33.24 30.39 -4.17
CA GLU A 223 32.41 30.49 -2.97
C GLU A 223 33.18 30.00 -1.73
N TYR A 224 32.96 30.69 -0.59
CA TYR A 224 33.40 30.21 0.72
C TYR A 224 32.37 29.27 1.31
N VAL A 225 32.79 28.06 1.68
CA VAL A 225 31.96 27.01 2.31
C VAL A 225 32.36 26.78 3.75
N LYS A 226 31.40 26.43 4.58
CA LYS A 226 31.60 26.04 5.97
C LYS A 226 31.49 24.53 6.12
N THR A 227 32.11 24.00 7.17
CA THR A 227 31.95 22.58 7.57
C THR A 227 30.46 22.24 7.69
N GLY A 228 30.04 21.15 7.05
CA GLY A 228 28.64 20.70 6.98
C GLY A 228 27.77 21.37 5.91
N GLN A 229 28.30 22.36 5.18
CA GLN A 229 27.58 22.99 4.08
C GLN A 229 27.35 21.98 2.96
N TYR A 230 26.11 21.88 2.49
CA TYR A 230 25.70 21.03 1.38
C TYR A 230 26.31 21.50 0.05
N LEU A 231 26.87 20.56 -0.69
CA LEU A 231 27.55 20.81 -1.97
C LEU A 231 26.87 20.15 -3.15
N TYR A 232 26.65 18.84 -3.07
CA TYR A 232 26.05 18.03 -4.13
C TYR A 232 25.10 16.98 -3.57
N SER A 233 24.14 16.55 -4.39
CA SER A 233 23.41 15.30 -4.18
C SER A 233 23.62 14.36 -5.35
N VAL A 234 23.98 13.12 -5.05
CA VAL A 234 24.20 12.05 -6.03
C VAL A 234 23.20 10.94 -5.80
N ALA A 235 22.50 10.55 -6.85
CA ALA A 235 21.54 9.44 -6.81
C ALA A 235 21.97 8.31 -7.75
N ASP A 236 21.88 7.08 -7.26
CA ASP A 236 21.95 5.89 -8.09
C ASP A 236 20.53 5.59 -8.63
N LEU A 237 20.34 5.81 -9.91
CA LEU A 237 19.05 5.61 -10.59
C LEU A 237 18.87 4.20 -11.15
N SER A 238 19.72 3.23 -10.79
CA SER A 238 19.57 1.82 -11.18
C SER A 238 18.33 1.15 -10.59
N SER A 239 17.77 1.71 -9.52
CA SER A 239 16.45 1.39 -8.99
C SER A 239 15.67 2.65 -8.69
N LEU A 240 14.37 2.59 -8.88
CA LEU A 240 13.43 3.67 -8.61
C LEU A 240 12.28 3.15 -7.77
N TRP A 241 11.56 4.05 -7.16
CA TRP A 241 10.30 3.78 -6.49
C TRP A 241 9.14 4.25 -7.36
N LEU A 242 8.18 3.38 -7.61
CA LEU A 242 6.88 3.79 -8.11
C LEU A 242 5.97 4.04 -6.91
N LEU A 243 5.62 5.29 -6.69
CA LEU A 243 4.71 5.73 -5.65
C LEU A 243 3.30 5.77 -6.22
N MET A 244 2.43 4.93 -5.69
CA MET A 244 1.03 4.83 -6.06
C MET A 244 0.15 5.32 -4.93
N TYR A 245 -1.00 5.91 -5.26
CA TYR A 245 -2.00 6.37 -4.31
C TYR A 245 -3.28 5.56 -4.52
N ILE A 246 -3.56 4.65 -3.60
CA ILE A 246 -4.61 3.65 -3.72
C ILE A 246 -5.77 4.02 -2.80
N PHE A 247 -7.01 3.98 -3.31
CA PHE A 247 -8.20 4.31 -2.54
C PHE A 247 -8.46 3.29 -1.44
N GLU A 248 -9.10 3.75 -0.36
CA GLU A 248 -9.48 2.94 0.79
C GLU A 248 -10.27 1.68 0.39
N SER A 249 -11.14 1.76 -0.63
CA SER A 249 -11.92 0.64 -1.15
C SER A 249 -11.06 -0.52 -1.70
N ASP A 250 -9.86 -0.21 -2.17
CA ASP A 250 -9.02 -1.14 -2.92
C ASP A 250 -7.85 -1.69 -2.08
N ILE A 251 -7.67 -1.18 -0.86
CA ILE A 251 -6.58 -1.61 0.04
C ILE A 251 -6.62 -3.10 0.32
N SER A 252 -7.82 -3.68 0.46
CA SER A 252 -8.00 -5.11 0.73
C SER A 252 -7.43 -6.04 -0.35
N TYR A 253 -7.16 -5.50 -1.54
CA TYR A 253 -6.59 -6.26 -2.66
C TYR A 253 -5.05 -6.18 -2.72
N LEU A 254 -4.41 -5.50 -1.75
CA LEU A 254 -2.97 -5.28 -1.76
C LEU A 254 -2.27 -6.10 -0.70
N TYR A 255 -1.07 -6.58 -1.05
CA TYR A 255 -0.19 -7.26 -0.12
C TYR A 255 1.28 -7.00 -0.45
N LEU A 256 2.15 -7.21 0.54
CA LEU A 256 3.59 -7.11 0.37
C LEU A 256 4.11 -8.20 -0.56
N GLY A 257 5.09 -7.84 -1.41
CA GLY A 257 5.64 -8.76 -2.39
C GLY A 257 4.80 -8.94 -3.65
N GLN A 258 3.67 -8.23 -3.77
CA GLN A 258 2.77 -8.33 -4.93
C GLN A 258 3.45 -7.81 -6.19
N PRO A 259 3.42 -8.56 -7.31
CA PRO A 259 3.89 -8.07 -8.59
C PRO A 259 2.97 -6.97 -9.13
N VAL A 260 3.57 -5.94 -9.70
CA VAL A 260 2.88 -4.80 -10.30
C VAL A 260 3.41 -4.61 -11.70
N GLU A 261 2.53 -4.58 -12.68
CA GLU A 261 2.84 -4.20 -14.06
C GLU A 261 2.45 -2.75 -14.28
N PHE A 262 3.30 -1.96 -14.93
CA PHE A 262 2.99 -0.58 -15.23
C PHE A 262 3.55 -0.12 -16.57
N GLU A 263 2.91 0.89 -17.12
CA GLU A 263 3.32 1.56 -18.33
C GLU A 263 3.55 3.05 -18.05
N THR A 264 4.46 3.66 -18.78
CA THR A 264 4.72 5.10 -18.70
C THR A 264 4.31 5.77 -20.01
N THR A 265 3.87 7.01 -19.93
CA THR A 265 3.53 7.78 -21.13
C THR A 265 4.74 8.05 -22.04
N ALA A 266 5.95 8.00 -21.48
CA ALA A 266 7.19 8.19 -22.23
C ALA A 266 7.55 6.99 -23.14
N TYR A 267 7.08 5.79 -22.78
CA TYR A 267 7.36 4.54 -23.52
C TYR A 267 6.06 3.77 -23.76
N PRO A 268 5.20 4.22 -24.68
CA PRO A 268 3.94 3.54 -24.98
C PRO A 268 4.16 2.12 -25.46
N GLY A 269 3.40 1.16 -24.90
CA GLY A 269 3.48 -0.26 -25.25
C GLY A 269 4.66 -1.01 -24.64
N LYS A 270 5.50 -0.36 -23.83
CA LYS A 270 6.53 -1.03 -23.03
C LYS A 270 6.03 -1.20 -21.60
N THR A 271 5.83 -2.45 -21.19
CA THR A 271 5.43 -2.78 -19.82
C THR A 271 6.68 -2.96 -18.97
N PHE A 272 6.64 -2.34 -17.80
CA PHE A 272 7.67 -2.46 -16.76
C PHE A 272 7.08 -3.22 -15.58
N ASN A 273 7.95 -3.86 -14.81
CA ASN A 273 7.56 -4.65 -13.67
C ASN A 273 8.18 -4.10 -12.38
N GLY A 274 7.43 -4.20 -11.31
CA GLY A 274 7.90 -3.89 -9.97
C GLY A 274 7.26 -4.78 -8.92
N THR A 275 7.65 -4.61 -7.67
CA THR A 275 7.15 -5.39 -6.54
C THR A 275 6.73 -4.45 -5.41
N VAL A 276 5.55 -4.66 -4.84
CA VAL A 276 5.08 -3.89 -3.67
C VAL A 276 6.03 -4.13 -2.51
N ALA A 277 6.74 -3.08 -2.11
CA ALA A 277 7.72 -3.13 -1.03
C ALA A 277 7.21 -2.54 0.27
N PHE A 278 6.28 -1.60 0.20
CA PHE A 278 5.74 -0.94 1.38
C PHE A 278 4.32 -0.43 1.14
N ILE A 279 3.46 -0.62 2.12
CA ILE A 279 2.10 -0.08 2.18
C ILE A 279 2.05 0.82 3.41
N SER A 280 1.73 2.11 3.23
CA SER A 280 1.68 3.06 4.34
C SER A 280 0.63 2.64 5.37
N PRO A 281 0.96 2.64 6.67
CA PRO A 281 -0.02 2.38 7.72
C PRO A 281 -0.99 3.56 7.94
N THR A 282 -0.74 4.69 7.29
CA THR A 282 -1.54 5.90 7.42
C THR A 282 -2.25 6.22 6.13
N LEU A 283 -3.52 6.61 6.25
CA LEU A 283 -4.36 7.11 5.16
C LEU A 283 -4.21 8.64 5.09
N ASP A 284 -4.10 9.19 3.89
CA ASP A 284 -4.22 10.63 3.68
C ASP A 284 -5.71 11.04 3.77
N PRO A 285 -6.09 11.86 4.78
CA PRO A 285 -7.48 12.20 4.99
C PRO A 285 -8.07 13.11 3.90
N SER A 286 -7.24 13.83 3.15
CA SER A 286 -7.68 14.75 2.11
C SER A 286 -8.07 14.04 0.82
N THR A 287 -7.31 13.02 0.44
CA THR A 287 -7.51 12.23 -0.78
C THR A 287 -8.18 10.89 -0.53
N ARG A 288 -8.25 10.43 0.73
CA ARG A 288 -8.67 9.09 1.15
C ARG A 288 -7.90 7.98 0.43
N THR A 289 -6.60 8.20 0.28
CA THR A 289 -5.70 7.23 -0.34
C THR A 289 -4.60 6.78 0.60
N VAL A 290 -4.10 5.58 0.36
CA VAL A 290 -2.91 5.03 1.01
C VAL A 290 -1.75 5.08 0.03
N LYS A 291 -0.59 5.58 0.48
CA LYS A 291 0.63 5.60 -0.30
C LYS A 291 1.25 4.20 -0.33
N VAL A 292 1.44 3.65 -1.51
CA VAL A 292 2.07 2.34 -1.75
C VAL A 292 3.34 2.55 -2.54
N ARG A 293 4.43 1.95 -2.05
CA ARG A 293 5.74 1.99 -2.69
C ARG A 293 6.02 0.65 -3.38
N VAL A 294 6.36 0.73 -4.64
CA VAL A 294 6.77 -0.39 -5.48
C VAL A 294 8.23 -0.20 -5.88
N ASN A 295 9.06 -1.18 -5.61
CA ASN A 295 10.45 -1.18 -6.05
C ASN A 295 10.54 -1.58 -7.52
N VAL A 296 11.22 -0.78 -8.30
CA VAL A 296 11.35 -0.93 -9.76
C VAL A 296 12.83 -0.97 -10.12
N LYS A 297 13.23 -1.99 -10.89
CA LYS A 297 14.59 -2.06 -11.47
C LYS A 297 14.67 -1.17 -12.71
N ASN A 298 15.77 -0.47 -12.86
CA ASN A 298 16.02 0.45 -13.96
C ASN A 298 17.44 0.31 -14.51
N ASP A 299 17.81 -0.93 -14.84
CA ASP A 299 19.16 -1.26 -15.27
C ASP A 299 19.55 -0.52 -16.57
N ASP A 300 18.58 -0.28 -17.46
CA ASP A 300 18.76 0.45 -18.73
C ASP A 300 18.75 1.98 -18.56
N LEU A 301 18.50 2.51 -17.35
CA LEU A 301 18.33 3.94 -17.04
C LEU A 301 17.30 4.66 -17.93
N LEU A 302 16.31 3.92 -18.46
CA LEU A 302 15.23 4.46 -19.29
C LEU A 302 14.21 5.22 -18.46
N LEU A 303 13.87 4.70 -17.30
CA LEU A 303 12.95 5.34 -16.39
C LEU A 303 13.64 6.50 -15.69
N LYS A 304 12.94 7.62 -15.60
CA LYS A 304 13.43 8.82 -14.90
C LYS A 304 12.51 9.16 -13.75
N PRO A 305 13.03 9.69 -12.65
CA PRO A 305 12.20 10.28 -11.60
C PRO A 305 11.21 11.29 -12.19
N GLU A 306 10.09 11.49 -11.55
CA GLU A 306 8.97 12.37 -11.93
C GLU A 306 8.10 11.86 -13.10
N MET A 307 8.47 10.75 -13.77
CA MET A 307 7.61 10.16 -14.80
C MET A 307 6.32 9.64 -14.20
N LEU A 308 5.21 9.93 -14.88
CA LEU A 308 3.91 9.37 -14.56
C LEU A 308 3.79 7.96 -15.12
N ALA A 309 3.19 7.09 -14.33
CA ALA A 309 2.95 5.70 -14.67
C ALA A 309 1.49 5.31 -14.40
N VAL A 310 0.98 4.39 -15.21
CA VAL A 310 -0.30 3.72 -14.98
C VAL A 310 0.01 2.27 -14.66
N ALA A 311 -0.30 1.87 -13.43
CA ALA A 311 -0.06 0.54 -12.94
C ALA A 311 -1.34 -0.31 -12.96
N VAL A 312 -1.18 -1.59 -13.23
CA VAL A 312 -2.22 -2.61 -13.11
C VAL A 312 -1.78 -3.62 -12.07
N ILE A 313 -2.57 -3.74 -11.02
CA ILE A 313 -2.35 -4.69 -9.93
C ILE A 313 -3.38 -5.79 -10.08
N SER A 314 -2.92 -7.04 -10.12
CA SER A 314 -3.79 -8.21 -10.24
C SER A 314 -3.73 -9.01 -8.94
N SER A 315 -4.88 -9.22 -8.30
CA SER A 315 -5.00 -9.94 -7.02
C SER A 315 -5.90 -11.15 -7.21
N ARG A 316 -5.37 -12.34 -6.93
CA ARG A 316 -6.14 -13.58 -7.00
C ARG A 316 -7.16 -13.61 -5.86
N LEU A 317 -8.38 -14.06 -6.18
CA LEU A 317 -9.49 -14.16 -5.23
C LEU A 317 -9.84 -15.62 -4.94
N ASP A 318 -10.24 -15.90 -3.69
CA ASP A 318 -10.84 -17.17 -3.27
C ASP A 318 -12.36 -17.19 -3.52
N ALA A 319 -13.02 -18.27 -3.09
CA ALA A 319 -14.47 -18.45 -3.21
C ALA A 319 -15.30 -17.44 -2.40
N HIS A 320 -14.71 -16.74 -1.46
CA HIS A 320 -15.35 -15.72 -0.61
C HIS A 320 -15.04 -14.28 -1.08
N GLY A 321 -14.24 -14.13 -2.14
CA GLY A 321 -13.78 -12.83 -2.63
C GLY A 321 -12.60 -12.25 -1.84
N SER A 322 -11.99 -13.03 -0.97
CA SER A 322 -10.78 -12.63 -0.23
C SER A 322 -9.54 -12.85 -1.09
N VAL A 323 -8.54 -11.99 -0.90
CA VAL A 323 -7.28 -12.08 -1.65
C VAL A 323 -6.46 -13.27 -1.16
N VAL A 324 -5.99 -14.07 -2.10
CA VAL A 324 -5.07 -15.18 -1.87
C VAL A 324 -3.68 -14.76 -2.32
N HIS A 325 -2.74 -14.76 -1.40
CA HIS A 325 -1.34 -14.46 -1.67
C HIS A 325 -0.43 -15.45 -0.92
N THR A 326 0.39 -16.13 -1.67
CA THR A 326 1.26 -17.19 -1.16
C THR A 326 2.71 -17.01 -1.59
N GLU A 327 3.02 -15.92 -2.26
CA GLU A 327 4.33 -15.63 -2.85
C GLU A 327 5.44 -15.59 -1.80
N LEU A 328 5.10 -15.15 -0.60
CA LEU A 328 6.01 -15.09 0.54
C LEU A 328 5.91 -16.27 1.51
N LYS A 329 5.07 -17.28 1.21
CA LYS A 329 4.92 -18.45 2.08
C LYS A 329 6.24 -19.20 2.21
N GLY A 330 6.65 -19.47 3.45
CA GLY A 330 7.93 -20.12 3.77
C GLY A 330 9.17 -19.26 3.50
N LYS A 331 9.00 -17.96 3.19
CA LYS A 331 10.10 -17.00 3.04
C LYS A 331 10.37 -16.25 4.34
N TRP A 332 11.55 -15.67 4.39
CA TRP A 332 12.02 -14.85 5.49
C TRP A 332 12.33 -13.46 4.98
N LEU A 333 11.89 -12.42 5.66
CA LEU A 333 12.10 -11.03 5.25
C LEU A 333 12.45 -10.14 6.43
N CYS A 334 13.12 -9.04 6.14
CA CYS A 334 13.41 -8.03 7.13
C CYS A 334 12.15 -7.16 7.35
N PRO A 335 11.72 -6.93 8.60
CA PRO A 335 10.58 -6.04 8.87
C PRO A 335 10.76 -4.60 8.35
N MET A 336 12.01 -4.14 8.24
CA MET A 336 12.33 -2.80 7.72
C MET A 336 12.64 -2.78 6.22
N HIS A 337 13.16 -3.90 5.67
CA HIS A 337 13.53 -4.04 4.26
C HIS A 337 12.79 -5.23 3.67
N THR A 338 11.50 -5.04 3.38
CA THR A 338 10.58 -6.09 2.93
C THR A 338 10.93 -6.67 1.54
N ASP A 339 11.78 -5.99 0.80
CA ASP A 339 12.36 -6.42 -0.47
C ASP A 339 13.57 -7.37 -0.31
N ASP A 340 14.19 -7.42 0.88
CA ASP A 340 15.27 -8.38 1.17
C ASP A 340 14.68 -9.71 1.63
N VAL A 341 14.26 -10.53 0.64
CA VAL A 341 13.61 -11.83 0.85
C VAL A 341 14.64 -12.95 0.82
N HIS A 342 14.58 -13.80 1.84
CA HIS A 342 15.46 -14.97 2.03
C HIS A 342 14.67 -16.28 2.02
N ASN A 343 15.34 -17.37 1.67
CA ASN A 343 14.75 -18.72 1.72
C ASN A 343 14.89 -19.39 3.10
N SER A 344 15.69 -18.82 4.00
CA SER A 344 15.99 -19.34 5.35
C SER A 344 16.20 -18.19 6.33
N SER A 345 16.18 -18.52 7.62
CA SER A 345 16.54 -17.55 8.67
C SER A 345 17.98 -17.05 8.49
N GLY A 346 18.21 -15.79 8.79
CA GLY A 346 19.50 -15.14 8.62
C GLY A 346 19.48 -13.68 9.05
N GLN A 347 20.39 -12.90 8.49
CA GLN A 347 20.46 -11.46 8.71
C GLN A 347 20.18 -10.71 7.41
N CYS A 348 19.47 -9.60 7.52
CA CYS A 348 19.22 -8.68 6.41
C CYS A 348 20.54 -8.16 5.83
N ARG A 349 20.68 -8.23 4.52
CA ARG A 349 21.88 -7.77 3.79
C ARG A 349 22.06 -6.26 3.84
N ILE A 350 20.97 -5.53 4.12
CA ILE A 350 20.96 -4.07 4.13
C ILE A 350 21.26 -3.52 5.53
N CYS A 351 20.57 -4.02 6.58
CA CYS A 351 20.69 -3.46 7.94
C CYS A 351 21.28 -4.41 8.99
N GLY A 352 21.55 -5.68 8.64
CA GLY A 352 22.09 -6.68 9.57
C GLY A 352 21.11 -7.21 10.61
N MET A 353 19.85 -6.77 10.63
CA MET A 353 18.80 -7.29 11.53
C MET A 353 18.43 -8.72 11.18
N VAL A 354 18.01 -9.48 12.19
CA VAL A 354 17.51 -10.85 11.99
C VAL A 354 16.21 -10.77 11.16
N VAL A 355 16.17 -11.56 10.08
CA VAL A 355 14.95 -11.70 9.27
C VAL A 355 13.93 -12.57 9.98
N VAL A 356 12.64 -12.26 9.80
CA VAL A 356 11.52 -12.99 10.41
C VAL A 356 10.76 -13.78 9.35
N ASN A 357 10.07 -14.84 9.75
CA ASN A 357 9.21 -15.59 8.85
C ASN A 357 8.07 -14.69 8.34
N ALA A 358 7.81 -14.69 7.05
CA ALA A 358 6.74 -13.92 6.42
C ALA A 358 5.36 -14.20 7.03
N GLU A 359 5.11 -15.44 7.46
CA GLU A 359 3.85 -15.84 8.09
C GLU A 359 3.61 -15.16 9.45
N SER A 360 4.67 -14.61 10.09
CA SER A 360 4.57 -13.84 11.34
C SER A 360 4.24 -12.37 11.11
N ILE A 361 4.29 -11.90 9.87
CA ILE A 361 3.99 -10.51 9.51
C ILE A 361 2.52 -10.44 9.10
N PRO A 362 1.69 -9.61 9.79
CA PRO A 362 0.28 -9.46 9.44
C PRO A 362 0.10 -9.04 7.98
N GLY A 363 -0.72 -9.79 7.23
CA GLY A 363 -1.03 -9.49 5.84
C GLY A 363 0.06 -9.85 4.82
N ALA A 364 1.15 -10.51 5.21
CA ALA A 364 2.19 -10.94 4.28
C ALA A 364 1.88 -12.29 3.59
N VAL A 365 1.07 -13.15 4.21
CA VAL A 365 0.65 -14.45 3.66
C VAL A 365 -0.80 -14.69 4.02
N SER A 366 -1.63 -15.19 3.08
CA SER A 366 -2.99 -15.61 3.38
C SER A 366 -3.00 -16.97 4.11
N ALA A 367 -3.93 -17.10 5.07
CA ALA A 367 -3.98 -18.26 5.95
C ALA A 367 -4.45 -19.56 5.25
N ASP A 368 -5.24 -19.45 4.18
CA ASP A 368 -5.78 -20.61 3.45
C ASP A 368 -5.86 -20.33 1.94
N ILE A 369 -5.53 -21.37 1.15
CA ILE A 369 -5.81 -21.37 -0.28
C ILE A 369 -7.20 -21.98 -0.43
N GLY A 370 -8.24 -21.15 -0.28
CA GLY A 370 -9.62 -21.55 -0.47
C GLY A 370 -9.88 -22.19 -1.84
N ARG A 371 -11.04 -22.80 -2.01
CA ARG A 371 -11.46 -23.31 -3.33
C ARG A 371 -11.55 -22.15 -4.32
N ASN A 372 -11.23 -22.42 -5.59
CA ASN A 372 -11.45 -21.44 -6.64
C ASN A 372 -12.92 -21.02 -6.67
N PRO A 373 -13.22 -19.72 -6.91
CA PRO A 373 -14.57 -19.22 -6.98
C PRO A 373 -15.35 -19.81 -8.17
N LEU A 374 -16.67 -19.77 -8.05
CA LEU A 374 -17.57 -20.02 -9.17
C LEU A 374 -17.65 -18.75 -10.01
N LEU A 375 -17.33 -18.85 -11.28
CA LEU A 375 -17.35 -17.71 -12.21
C LEU A 375 -18.51 -17.81 -13.18
N ILE A 376 -19.11 -16.65 -13.44
CA ILE A 376 -20.12 -16.43 -14.44
C ILE A 376 -19.73 -15.19 -15.27
N PRO A 377 -20.13 -15.09 -16.54
CA PRO A 377 -19.95 -13.85 -17.30
C PRO A 377 -20.65 -12.67 -16.65
N ASP A 378 -20.06 -11.47 -16.71
CA ASP A 378 -20.68 -10.24 -16.17
C ASP A 378 -22.03 -9.95 -16.86
N THR A 379 -22.20 -10.36 -18.11
CA THR A 379 -23.45 -10.25 -18.88
C THR A 379 -24.59 -11.11 -18.32
N ALA A 380 -24.30 -12.13 -17.53
CA ALA A 380 -25.31 -12.95 -16.87
C ALA A 380 -25.85 -12.33 -15.58
N VAL A 381 -25.27 -11.20 -15.13
CA VAL A 381 -25.66 -10.51 -13.90
C VAL A 381 -26.58 -9.33 -14.24
N LEU A 382 -27.83 -9.38 -13.79
CA LEU A 382 -28.76 -8.26 -13.90
C LEU A 382 -28.54 -7.29 -12.74
N LYS A 383 -27.99 -6.11 -13.05
CA LYS A 383 -27.73 -5.04 -12.08
C LYS A 383 -28.94 -4.11 -12.03
N THR A 384 -29.71 -4.13 -10.93
CA THR A 384 -30.91 -3.28 -10.74
C THR A 384 -30.62 -1.99 -9.97
N GLY A 385 -29.35 -1.63 -9.78
CA GLY A 385 -28.92 -0.47 -8.99
C GLY A 385 -28.85 -0.76 -7.48
N LYS A 386 -29.79 -1.49 -6.91
CA LYS A 386 -29.79 -1.89 -5.48
C LYS A 386 -29.38 -3.35 -5.26
N ARG A 387 -29.57 -4.20 -6.25
CA ARG A 387 -29.32 -5.64 -6.18
C ARG A 387 -28.69 -6.13 -7.48
N SER A 388 -27.85 -7.15 -7.36
CA SER A 388 -27.36 -7.95 -8.48
C SER A 388 -28.06 -9.29 -8.44
N ILE A 389 -28.72 -9.67 -9.53
CA ILE A 389 -29.57 -10.88 -9.63
C ILE A 389 -29.00 -11.77 -10.71
N VAL A 390 -28.92 -13.06 -10.42
CA VAL A 390 -28.53 -14.12 -11.36
C VAL A 390 -29.66 -15.14 -11.38
N TYR A 391 -30.13 -15.52 -12.57
CA TYR A 391 -31.10 -16.57 -12.72
C TYR A 391 -30.38 -17.90 -12.97
N ILE A 392 -30.82 -18.94 -12.28
CA ILE A 392 -30.33 -20.31 -12.44
C ILE A 392 -31.40 -21.10 -13.19
N LEU A 393 -31.04 -21.72 -14.32
CA LEU A 393 -31.91 -22.63 -15.02
C LEU A 393 -31.98 -23.94 -14.23
N SER A 394 -33.17 -24.26 -13.69
CA SER A 394 -33.44 -25.51 -12.98
C SER A 394 -34.07 -26.51 -13.95
N LEU A 395 -33.43 -27.65 -14.12
CA LEU A 395 -33.96 -28.79 -14.91
C LEU A 395 -34.84 -29.73 -14.08
N ILE A 396 -35.10 -29.44 -12.80
CA ILE A 396 -35.78 -30.36 -11.85
C ILE A 396 -37.30 -30.29 -12.01
N HIS A 397 -37.83 -29.38 -12.80
CA HIS A 397 -39.27 -29.21 -12.98
C HIS A 397 -39.75 -29.50 -14.42
N ILE A 398 -39.15 -30.50 -15.06
CA ILE A 398 -39.70 -31.09 -16.31
C ILE A 398 -40.54 -32.29 -15.97
#